data_e84a09926b70e3ecc6a00809dbc647ce
#
_entry.id   e84a09926b70e3ecc6a00809dbc647ce
#
_cell.length_a   1.000
_cell.length_b   1.000
_cell.length_c   1.000
_cell.angle_alpha   90.00
_cell.angle_beta   90.00
_cell.angle_gamma   90.00
#
_symmetry.space_group_name_H-M   'P 1'
#
loop_
_entity.id
_entity.type
_entity.pdbx_description
1 polymer ?
#
loop_
_entity_poly.entity_id
_entity_poly.type
_entity_poly.pdbx_seq_one_letter_code
_entity_poly.pdbx_strand_id
1 'polypeptide(L)'
;SGSSPFTNAFFVPNAISLYKLDNDFNKIYDEKGNPVYNYVNPVFNDMNTLAFSKMDIYNTKTHRALISPFIDLNIFGVHWRNSFSYDYTNMDEMRWYNPEHGNGAAVDGRLSKYAISDITSTFTSTLNYAFSLFNDHHIGLLAGYEAYKNTYSMLHAHATGFSNSEMIELSMASTPYETKSKKDHERMQ
;
A
#
# COMPACT_ATOMS: atom_id res chain seq x y z
N SER A 1 -13.13 -9.73 -7.41
CA SER A 1 -12.09 -9.25 -8.30
C SER A 1 -11.08 -10.34 -8.61
N GLY A 2 -11.12 -10.86 -9.85
CA GLY A 2 -10.36 -12.04 -10.28
C GLY A 2 -8.90 -11.81 -10.60
N SER A 3 -8.20 -10.91 -9.93
CA SER A 3 -6.82 -10.53 -10.28
C SER A 3 -5.74 -11.06 -9.34
N SER A 4 -6.08 -11.95 -8.40
CA SER A 4 -5.07 -12.60 -7.58
C SER A 4 -4.43 -13.75 -8.35
N PRO A 5 -3.09 -13.80 -8.52
CA PRO A 5 -2.39 -14.92 -9.18
C PRO A 5 -2.72 -16.26 -8.53
N PHE A 6 -2.86 -16.29 -7.20
CA PHE A 6 -3.22 -17.51 -6.47
C PHE A 6 -4.64 -17.98 -6.77
N THR A 7 -5.61 -17.07 -6.77
CA THR A 7 -7.01 -17.42 -7.13
C THR A 7 -7.08 -17.94 -8.56
N ASN A 8 -6.38 -17.30 -9.50
CA ASN A 8 -6.35 -17.74 -10.88
C ASN A 8 -5.68 -19.10 -11.06
N ALA A 9 -4.63 -19.41 -10.28
CA ALA A 9 -3.97 -20.70 -10.33
C ALA A 9 -4.89 -21.87 -9.95
N PHE A 10 -5.87 -21.65 -9.06
CA PHE A 10 -6.88 -22.64 -8.71
C PHE A 10 -7.86 -22.94 -9.84
N PHE A 11 -8.10 -21.96 -10.72
CA PHE A 11 -9.07 -22.09 -11.81
C PHE A 11 -8.45 -22.50 -13.15
N VAL A 12 -7.12 -22.56 -13.24
CA VAL A 12 -6.43 -23.03 -14.46
C VAL A 12 -6.29 -24.53 -14.39
N PRO A 13 -6.99 -25.31 -15.26
CA PRO A 13 -6.81 -26.75 -15.31
C PRO A 13 -5.36 -27.13 -15.65
N ASN A 14 -4.84 -28.14 -14.99
CA ASN A 14 -3.46 -28.66 -15.22
C ASN A 14 -3.22 -29.12 -16.68
N ALA A 15 -4.29 -29.34 -17.45
CA ALA A 15 -4.22 -29.74 -18.86
C ALA A 15 -3.96 -28.58 -19.82
N ILE A 16 -4.06 -27.32 -19.33
CA ILE A 16 -3.85 -26.13 -20.18
C ILE A 16 -2.42 -25.65 -20.02
N SER A 17 -1.68 -25.64 -21.13
CA SER A 17 -0.34 -25.06 -21.13
C SER A 17 -0.38 -23.54 -20.92
N LEU A 18 0.48 -23.02 -20.06
CA LEU A 18 0.67 -21.59 -19.82
C LEU A 18 1.37 -20.87 -21.01
N TYR A 19 2.01 -21.62 -21.87
CA TYR A 19 2.66 -21.12 -23.09
C TYR A 19 1.97 -21.66 -24.33
N LYS A 20 2.00 -20.91 -25.43
CA LYS A 20 1.60 -21.42 -26.74
C LYS A 20 2.57 -22.51 -27.15
N LEU A 21 2.01 -23.61 -27.67
CA LEU A 21 2.77 -24.75 -28.15
C LEU A 21 2.55 -24.93 -29.66
N ASP A 22 3.56 -25.43 -30.37
CA ASP A 22 3.45 -25.89 -31.73
C ASP A 22 2.82 -27.30 -31.78
N ASN A 23 2.72 -27.87 -33.00
CA ASN A 23 2.16 -29.20 -33.22
C ASN A 23 2.97 -30.34 -32.57
N ASP A 24 4.24 -30.08 -32.26
CA ASP A 24 5.17 -31.03 -31.61
C ASP A 24 5.29 -30.79 -30.13
N PHE A 25 4.41 -29.98 -29.52
CA PHE A 25 4.37 -29.59 -28.12
C PHE A 25 5.58 -28.79 -27.62
N ASN A 26 6.35 -28.13 -28.54
CA ASN A 26 7.41 -27.21 -28.18
C ASN A 26 6.83 -25.81 -27.92
N LYS A 27 7.48 -25.03 -27.05
CA LYS A 27 7.09 -23.63 -26.81
C LYS A 27 7.37 -22.76 -28.03
N ILE A 28 6.39 -21.92 -28.39
CA ILE A 28 6.56 -20.88 -29.41
C ILE A 28 7.22 -19.65 -28.77
N TYR A 29 8.18 -19.07 -29.48
CA TYR A 29 8.92 -17.87 -29.06
C TYR A 29 8.61 -16.70 -30.00
N ASP A 30 8.63 -15.48 -29.42
CA ASP A 30 8.52 -14.24 -30.17
C ASP A 30 9.84 -13.87 -30.90
N GLU A 31 9.85 -12.77 -31.65
CA GLU A 31 11.03 -12.27 -32.36
C GLU A 31 12.18 -11.88 -31.40
N LYS A 32 11.87 -11.60 -30.12
CA LYS A 32 12.85 -11.25 -29.07
C LYS A 32 13.35 -12.49 -28.31
N GLY A 33 12.86 -13.68 -28.65
CA GLY A 33 13.25 -14.94 -27.99
C GLY A 33 12.54 -15.20 -26.67
N ASN A 34 11.43 -14.50 -26.36
CA ASN A 34 10.62 -14.77 -25.18
C ASN A 34 9.52 -15.79 -25.51
N PRO A 35 9.17 -16.70 -24.60
CA PRO A 35 8.09 -17.65 -24.82
C PRO A 35 6.75 -16.92 -24.85
N VAL A 36 5.95 -17.19 -25.89
CA VAL A 36 4.63 -16.60 -26.06
C VAL A 36 3.63 -17.23 -25.10
N TYR A 37 2.91 -16.41 -24.34
CA TYR A 37 1.91 -16.88 -23.40
C TYR A 37 0.64 -17.36 -24.09
N ASN A 38 0.02 -18.40 -23.51
CA ASN A 38 -1.28 -18.88 -23.95
C ASN A 38 -2.38 -18.18 -23.15
N TYR A 39 -3.21 -17.38 -23.80
CA TYR A 39 -4.33 -16.68 -23.16
C TYR A 39 -5.65 -17.42 -23.28
N VAL A 40 -5.68 -18.53 -24.03
CA VAL A 40 -6.90 -19.32 -24.20
C VAL A 40 -7.14 -20.16 -22.95
N ASN A 41 -8.08 -19.74 -22.13
CA ASN A 41 -8.54 -20.47 -20.96
C ASN A 41 -10.08 -20.55 -20.96
N PRO A 42 -10.68 -21.68 -21.34
CA PRO A 42 -12.13 -21.79 -21.47
C PRO A 42 -12.88 -21.77 -20.13
N VAL A 43 -12.17 -21.91 -19.00
CA VAL A 43 -12.77 -21.94 -17.65
C VAL A 43 -12.74 -20.56 -17.01
N PHE A 44 -11.75 -19.71 -17.34
CA PHE A 44 -11.55 -18.45 -16.63
C PHE A 44 -11.11 -17.31 -17.56
N ASN A 45 -12.00 -16.93 -18.48
CA ASN A 45 -11.97 -15.67 -19.22
C ASN A 45 -10.58 -15.32 -19.79
N ASP A 46 -9.92 -16.28 -20.42
CA ASP A 46 -8.62 -16.13 -21.09
C ASP A 46 -7.50 -15.57 -20.20
N MET A 47 -7.54 -15.84 -18.90
CA MET A 47 -6.52 -15.39 -17.97
C MET A 47 -5.35 -16.37 -17.85
N ASN A 48 -4.15 -15.84 -17.99
CA ASN A 48 -2.90 -16.57 -17.78
C ASN A 48 -2.17 -16.05 -16.52
N THR A 49 -2.14 -16.86 -15.48
CA THR A 49 -1.54 -16.49 -14.18
C THR A 49 -0.07 -16.13 -14.28
N LEU A 50 0.68 -16.84 -15.12
CA LEU A 50 2.11 -16.59 -15.29
C LEU A 50 2.35 -15.26 -16.04
N ALA A 51 1.56 -14.97 -17.08
CA ALA A 51 1.62 -13.70 -17.80
C ALA A 51 1.30 -12.53 -16.86
N PHE A 52 0.24 -12.63 -16.03
CA PHE A 52 -0.05 -11.64 -14.99
C PHE A 52 1.14 -11.35 -14.08
N SER A 53 1.78 -12.39 -13.58
CA SER A 53 2.90 -12.23 -12.64
C SER A 53 4.15 -11.60 -13.25
N LYS A 54 4.27 -11.62 -14.59
CA LYS A 54 5.41 -11.09 -15.33
C LYS A 54 5.16 -9.72 -15.95
N MET A 55 3.92 -9.47 -16.39
CA MET A 55 3.57 -8.29 -17.19
C MET A 55 2.87 -7.22 -16.37
N ASP A 56 2.12 -7.59 -15.33
CA ASP A 56 1.54 -6.64 -14.40
C ASP A 56 2.55 -6.27 -13.30
N ILE A 57 2.59 -5.00 -12.94
CA ILE A 57 3.53 -4.51 -11.92
C ILE A 57 2.74 -3.94 -10.74
N TYR A 58 2.98 -4.48 -9.57
CA TYR A 58 2.51 -3.96 -8.30
C TYR A 58 3.71 -3.60 -7.45
N ASN A 59 3.94 -2.32 -7.26
CA ASN A 59 5.06 -1.84 -6.47
C ASN A 59 4.55 -0.88 -5.39
N THR A 60 4.87 -1.19 -4.14
CA THR A 60 4.58 -0.33 -3.00
C THR A 60 5.88 -0.05 -2.25
N LYS A 61 6.18 1.23 -2.07
CA LYS A 61 7.31 1.70 -1.26
C LYS A 61 6.77 2.45 -0.07
N THR A 62 7.12 2.00 1.13
CA THR A 62 6.70 2.64 2.37
C THR A 62 7.93 3.11 3.15
N HIS A 63 7.93 4.39 3.50
CA HIS A 63 8.90 4.99 4.41
C HIS A 63 8.17 5.36 5.69
N ARG A 64 8.66 4.88 6.82
CA ARG A 64 8.11 5.20 8.13
C ARG A 64 9.21 5.67 9.07
N ALA A 65 8.93 6.74 9.78
CA ALA A 65 9.78 7.26 10.84
C ALA A 65 8.95 7.46 12.10
N LEU A 66 9.37 6.83 13.20
CA LEU A 66 8.76 6.99 14.50
C LEU A 66 9.79 7.57 15.46
N ILE A 67 9.47 8.70 16.06
CA ILE A 67 10.31 9.39 17.06
C ILE A 67 9.45 9.59 18.30
N SER A 68 9.94 9.17 19.47
CA SER A 68 9.18 9.25 20.73
C SER A 68 10.07 9.69 21.90
N PRO A 69 10.54 10.97 21.94
CA PRO A 69 11.26 11.51 23.07
C PRO A 69 10.35 11.64 24.29
N PHE A 70 10.94 11.51 25.47
CA PHE A 70 10.27 11.76 26.72
C PHE A 70 11.19 12.46 27.72
N ILE A 71 10.58 13.12 28.69
CA ILE A 71 11.26 13.76 29.83
C ILE A 71 10.56 13.28 31.08
N ASP A 72 11.33 12.72 32.03
CA ASP A 72 10.88 12.34 33.34
C ASP A 72 11.54 13.26 34.37
N LEU A 73 10.71 13.92 35.19
CA LEU A 73 11.15 14.78 36.30
C LEU A 73 10.55 14.29 37.61
N ASN A 74 11.38 14.25 38.65
CA ASN A 74 10.91 13.95 40.00
C ASN A 74 11.21 15.15 40.88
N ILE A 75 10.16 15.89 41.25
CA ILE A 75 10.27 17.15 41.97
C ILE A 75 9.37 17.08 43.20
N PHE A 76 9.96 17.16 44.40
CA PHE A 76 9.24 17.10 45.70
C PHE A 76 8.31 15.90 45.85
N GLY A 77 8.70 14.73 45.32
CA GLY A 77 7.88 13.50 45.32
C GLY A 77 6.79 13.43 44.27
N VAL A 78 6.64 14.45 43.44
CA VAL A 78 5.79 14.43 42.25
C VAL A 78 6.59 13.89 41.06
N HIS A 79 6.16 12.81 40.50
CA HIS A 79 6.72 12.26 39.26
C HIS A 79 5.94 12.83 38.06
N TRP A 80 6.62 13.66 37.30
CA TRP A 80 6.06 14.29 36.10
C TRP A 80 6.74 13.75 34.87
N ARG A 81 5.96 13.07 34.02
CA ARG A 81 6.42 12.53 32.74
C ARG A 81 5.74 13.23 31.59
N ASN A 82 6.53 13.70 30.63
CA ASN A 82 6.07 14.22 29.35
C ASN A 82 6.65 13.36 28.24
N SER A 83 5.83 12.96 27.30
CA SER A 83 6.24 12.26 26.10
C SER A 83 5.62 12.90 24.87
N PHE A 84 6.40 12.95 23.80
CA PHE A 84 5.94 13.37 22.49
C PHE A 84 6.23 12.25 21.52
N SER A 85 5.24 11.80 20.76
CA SER A 85 5.38 10.82 19.70
C SER A 85 5.05 11.46 18.36
N TYR A 86 5.92 11.24 17.39
CA TYR A 86 5.72 11.66 16.02
C TYR A 86 5.90 10.43 15.10
N ASP A 87 4.83 10.00 14.46
CA ASP A 87 4.80 8.88 13.53
C ASP A 87 4.51 9.43 12.13
N TYR A 88 5.48 9.31 11.25
CA TYR A 88 5.39 9.71 9.86
C TYR A 88 5.44 8.48 8.97
N THR A 89 4.41 8.28 8.18
CA THR A 89 4.35 7.24 7.15
C THR A 89 4.12 7.88 5.78
N ASN A 90 4.98 7.58 4.83
CA ASN A 90 4.80 7.92 3.43
C ASN A 90 4.78 6.63 2.60
N MET A 91 3.76 6.47 1.77
CA MET A 91 3.59 5.29 0.93
C MET A 91 3.35 5.73 -0.53
N ASP A 92 4.22 5.25 -1.40
CA ASP A 92 4.08 5.37 -2.84
C ASP A 92 3.70 4.00 -3.41
N GLU A 93 2.56 3.93 -4.08
CA GLU A 93 2.07 2.71 -4.70
C GLU A 93 1.88 2.92 -6.20
N MET A 94 2.34 1.96 -6.99
CA MET A 94 2.16 1.90 -8.43
C MET A 94 1.53 0.56 -8.80
N ARG A 95 0.44 0.63 -9.56
CA ARG A 95 -0.24 -0.53 -10.14
C ARG A 95 -0.31 -0.36 -11.65
N TRP A 96 0.37 -1.25 -12.34
CA TRP A 96 0.34 -1.35 -13.79
C TRP A 96 -0.36 -2.63 -14.22
N TYR A 97 -1.30 -2.50 -15.12
CA TYR A 97 -1.96 -3.59 -15.82
C TYR A 97 -1.59 -3.51 -17.30
N ASN A 98 -1.03 -4.57 -17.82
CA ASN A 98 -0.53 -4.62 -19.18
C ASN A 98 -1.65 -4.52 -20.22
N PRO A 99 -1.34 -4.03 -21.46
CA PRO A 99 -2.32 -3.89 -22.53
C PRO A 99 -2.67 -5.19 -23.25
N GLU A 100 -1.89 -6.27 -23.08
CA GLU A 100 -2.01 -7.46 -23.89
C GLU A 100 -3.11 -8.40 -23.43
N HIS A 101 -3.36 -8.49 -22.12
CA HIS A 101 -4.38 -9.37 -21.55
C HIS A 101 -4.88 -8.89 -20.19
N GLY A 102 -6.01 -9.50 -19.75
CA GLY A 102 -6.57 -9.26 -18.43
C GLY A 102 -7.20 -7.88 -18.27
N ASN A 103 -7.02 -7.27 -17.08
CA ASN A 103 -7.71 -6.03 -16.70
C ASN A 103 -7.24 -4.77 -17.46
N GLY A 104 -6.10 -4.82 -18.10
CA GLY A 104 -5.57 -3.71 -18.90
C GLY A 104 -5.93 -3.77 -20.37
N ALA A 105 -6.20 -4.95 -20.92
CA ALA A 105 -6.39 -5.18 -22.36
C ALA A 105 -7.52 -4.35 -22.99
N ALA A 106 -8.64 -4.20 -22.28
CA ALA A 106 -9.80 -3.46 -22.80
C ALA A 106 -9.57 -1.94 -22.93
N VAL A 107 -8.49 -1.43 -22.36
CA VAL A 107 -8.17 0.02 -22.28
C VAL A 107 -6.72 0.31 -22.67
N ASP A 108 -6.08 -0.59 -23.44
CA ASP A 108 -4.70 -0.46 -23.91
C ASP A 108 -3.70 -0.14 -22.77
N GLY A 109 -3.80 -0.89 -21.69
CA GLY A 109 -3.00 -0.68 -20.48
C GLY A 109 -3.61 0.32 -19.51
N ARG A 110 -3.32 0.10 -18.22
CA ARG A 110 -3.85 0.91 -17.11
C ARG A 110 -2.77 1.15 -16.08
N LEU A 111 -2.55 2.41 -15.74
CA LEU A 111 -1.62 2.82 -14.69
C LEU A 111 -2.37 3.58 -13.60
N SER A 112 -2.16 3.16 -12.35
CA SER A 112 -2.61 3.89 -11.17
C SER A 112 -1.41 4.15 -10.27
N LYS A 113 -1.23 5.41 -9.86
CA LYS A 113 -0.22 5.83 -8.88
C LYS A 113 -0.93 6.46 -7.68
N TYR A 114 -0.50 6.07 -6.48
CA TYR A 114 -0.96 6.62 -5.21
C TYR A 114 0.24 7.17 -4.46
N ALA A 115 0.10 8.38 -3.95
CA ALA A 115 1.02 8.96 -2.98
C ALA A 115 0.22 9.24 -1.71
N ILE A 116 0.56 8.56 -0.62
CA ILE A 116 -0.16 8.63 0.65
C ILE A 116 0.81 9.10 1.72
N SER A 117 0.41 10.11 2.48
CA SER A 117 1.13 10.58 3.65
C SER A 117 0.21 10.55 4.87
N ASP A 118 0.65 9.90 5.92
CA ASP A 118 -0.03 9.82 7.20
C ASP A 118 0.91 10.27 8.31
N ILE A 119 0.52 11.33 9.01
CA ILE A 119 1.32 11.96 10.05
C ILE A 119 0.50 11.98 11.33
N THR A 120 0.98 11.26 12.34
CA THR A 120 0.38 11.24 13.67
C THR A 120 1.33 11.89 14.67
N SER A 121 0.84 12.83 15.45
CA SER A 121 1.56 13.40 16.57
C SER A 121 0.74 13.30 17.86
N THR A 122 1.36 12.79 18.91
CA THR A 122 0.73 12.61 20.21
C THR A 122 1.63 13.24 21.27
N PHE A 123 1.04 14.07 22.10
CA PHE A 123 1.68 14.60 23.30
C PHE A 123 0.94 14.08 24.53
N THR A 124 1.67 13.46 25.45
CA THR A 124 1.11 12.95 26.70
C THR A 124 1.90 13.53 27.87
N SER A 125 1.18 14.05 28.85
CA SER A 125 1.75 14.56 30.11
C SER A 125 1.04 13.89 31.27
N THR A 126 1.80 13.29 32.19
CA THR A 126 1.27 12.62 33.38
C THR A 126 1.97 13.11 34.62
N LEU A 127 1.18 13.34 35.69
CA LEU A 127 1.63 13.69 37.04
C LEU A 127 1.22 12.58 37.99
N ASN A 128 2.17 12.00 38.67
CA ASN A 128 1.94 11.00 39.73
C ASN A 128 2.47 11.54 41.06
N TYR A 129 1.66 11.45 42.08
CA TYR A 129 2.06 11.78 43.44
C TYR A 129 1.54 10.72 44.40
N ALA A 130 2.42 10.14 45.19
CA ALA A 130 2.07 9.16 46.20
C ALA A 130 2.52 9.63 47.59
N PHE A 131 1.63 9.54 48.57
CA PHE A 131 1.91 9.88 49.94
C PHE A 131 1.19 8.95 50.92
N SER A 132 1.71 8.88 52.15
CA SER A 132 1.11 8.09 53.21
C SER A 132 0.51 9.01 54.27
N LEU A 133 -0.70 8.72 54.69
CA LEU A 133 -1.41 9.43 55.74
C LEU A 133 -1.53 8.51 56.95
N PHE A 134 -1.16 8.99 58.13
CA PHE A 134 -1.25 8.27 59.41
C PHE A 134 -0.58 6.88 59.44
N ASN A 135 0.45 6.65 58.61
CA ASN A 135 1.21 5.40 58.41
C ASN A 135 0.42 4.21 57.84
N ASP A 136 -0.90 4.19 57.88
CA ASP A 136 -1.74 3.08 57.49
C ASP A 136 -2.45 3.30 56.13
N HIS A 137 -2.49 4.54 55.64
CA HIS A 137 -3.17 4.89 54.39
C HIS A 137 -2.17 5.35 53.34
N HIS A 138 -2.07 4.58 52.25
CA HIS A 138 -1.26 4.94 51.08
C HIS A 138 -2.17 5.49 49.98
N ILE A 139 -1.97 6.74 49.63
CA ILE A 139 -2.77 7.45 48.64
C ILE A 139 -1.91 7.74 47.41
N GLY A 140 -2.36 7.31 46.24
CA GLY A 140 -1.77 7.65 44.94
C GLY A 140 -2.71 8.53 44.13
N LEU A 141 -2.20 9.65 43.65
CA LEU A 141 -2.90 10.58 42.77
C LEU A 141 -2.26 10.53 41.41
N LEU A 142 -3.09 10.41 40.36
CA LEU A 142 -2.69 10.47 38.97
C LEU A 142 -3.51 11.54 38.25
N ALA A 143 -2.82 12.46 37.60
CA ALA A 143 -3.42 13.37 36.64
C ALA A 143 -2.73 13.22 35.29
N GLY A 144 -3.49 13.26 34.20
CA GLY A 144 -2.95 13.11 32.84
C GLY A 144 -3.64 14.01 31.85
N TYR A 145 -2.88 14.39 30.86
CA TYR A 145 -3.35 15.12 29.67
C TYR A 145 -2.78 14.49 28.43
N GLU A 146 -3.59 14.30 27.41
CA GLU A 146 -3.17 13.82 26.10
C GLU A 146 -3.74 14.70 24.99
N ALA A 147 -2.89 15.06 24.03
CA ALA A 147 -3.29 15.74 22.81
C ALA A 147 -2.83 14.90 21.60
N TYR A 148 -3.77 14.56 20.76
CA TYR A 148 -3.57 13.76 19.56
C TYR A 148 -3.91 14.58 18.32
N LYS A 149 -3.11 14.43 17.27
CA LYS A 149 -3.39 14.98 15.95
C LYS A 149 -2.95 14.00 14.87
N ASN A 150 -3.88 13.67 13.98
CA ASN A 150 -3.57 12.95 12.75
C ASN A 150 -3.81 13.85 11.53
N THR A 151 -2.96 13.71 10.54
CA THR A 151 -3.11 14.35 9.23
C THR A 151 -2.85 13.31 8.16
N TYR A 152 -3.90 12.97 7.43
CA TYR A 152 -3.86 12.06 6.31
C TYR A 152 -4.00 12.83 5.00
N SER A 153 -3.15 12.55 4.02
CA SER A 153 -3.29 13.06 2.66
C SER A 153 -3.06 11.95 1.63
N MET A 154 -3.85 11.94 0.59
CA MET A 154 -3.74 11.01 -0.52
C MET A 154 -3.85 11.75 -1.84
N LEU A 155 -2.96 11.44 -2.76
CA LEU A 155 -3.05 11.78 -4.17
C LEU A 155 -3.16 10.48 -4.97
N HIS A 156 -4.16 10.37 -5.81
CA HIS A 156 -4.36 9.26 -6.74
C HIS A 156 -4.41 9.82 -8.15
N ALA A 157 -3.62 9.25 -9.04
CA ALA A 157 -3.67 9.50 -10.47
C ALA A 157 -3.87 8.18 -11.23
N HIS A 158 -4.76 8.20 -12.21
CA HIS A 158 -5.13 7.05 -13.00
C HIS A 158 -5.15 7.43 -14.48
N ALA A 159 -4.58 6.60 -15.33
CA ALA A 159 -4.54 6.81 -16.78
C ALA A 159 -4.59 5.49 -17.53
N THR A 160 -5.05 5.57 -18.79
CA THR A 160 -5.20 4.43 -19.70
C THR A 160 -4.71 4.79 -21.11
N GLY A 161 -4.58 3.80 -22.00
CA GLY A 161 -4.16 4.02 -23.37
C GLY A 161 -2.65 4.24 -23.50
N PHE A 162 -1.87 3.18 -23.33
CA PHE A 162 -0.42 3.21 -23.45
C PHE A 162 0.00 2.56 -24.76
N SER A 163 0.62 3.33 -25.65
CA SER A 163 1.10 2.84 -26.94
C SER A 163 2.33 1.92 -26.81
N ASN A 164 3.01 1.95 -25.65
CA ASN A 164 4.21 1.16 -25.39
C ASN A 164 4.25 0.72 -23.94
N SER A 165 4.39 -0.58 -23.72
CA SER A 165 4.52 -1.20 -22.40
C SER A 165 5.93 -1.04 -21.76
N GLU A 166 6.91 -0.54 -22.49
CA GLU A 166 8.27 -0.31 -21.99
C GLU A 166 8.39 1.02 -21.21
N MET A 167 7.51 2.01 -21.49
CA MET A 167 7.52 3.33 -20.86
C MET A 167 6.25 3.53 -20.00
N ILE A 168 6.30 3.07 -18.75
CA ILE A 168 5.15 3.08 -17.84
C ILE A 168 5.14 4.37 -17.03
N GLU A 169 4.80 5.50 -17.68
CA GLU A 169 4.66 6.80 -17.03
C GLU A 169 3.30 7.44 -17.35
N LEU A 170 2.70 8.15 -16.37
CA LEU A 170 1.39 8.79 -16.53
C LEU A 170 1.33 9.76 -17.71
N SER A 171 2.45 10.42 -18.03
CA SER A 171 2.56 11.35 -19.16
C SER A 171 2.51 10.69 -20.52
N MET A 172 2.70 9.37 -20.60
CA MET A 172 2.68 8.61 -21.84
C MET A 172 1.29 8.04 -22.17
N ALA A 173 0.34 8.19 -21.26
CA ALA A 173 -1.03 7.75 -21.47
C ALA A 173 -1.77 8.67 -22.44
N SER A 174 -2.51 8.09 -23.38
CA SER A 174 -3.35 8.85 -24.32
C SER A 174 -4.61 9.40 -23.66
N THR A 175 -5.06 8.77 -22.58
CA THR A 175 -6.30 9.14 -21.87
C THR A 175 -6.04 9.25 -20.37
N PRO A 176 -5.85 10.47 -19.84
CA PRO A 176 -5.89 10.70 -18.39
C PRO A 176 -7.33 10.49 -17.92
N TYR A 177 -7.54 9.50 -17.05
CA TYR A 177 -8.88 9.10 -16.65
C TYR A 177 -9.37 9.82 -15.40
N GLU A 178 -8.57 9.89 -14.36
CA GLU A 178 -8.98 10.46 -13.07
C GLU A 178 -7.79 10.90 -12.22
N THR A 179 -7.95 12.05 -11.58
CA THR A 179 -7.04 12.50 -10.51
C THR A 179 -7.88 12.83 -9.28
N LYS A 180 -7.59 12.20 -8.15
CA LYS A 180 -8.28 12.45 -6.88
C LYS A 180 -7.27 12.86 -5.81
N SER A 181 -7.64 13.83 -4.99
CA SER A 181 -6.91 14.15 -3.78
C SER A 181 -7.85 14.15 -2.58
N LYS A 182 -7.38 13.66 -1.45
CA LYS A 182 -8.08 13.66 -0.17
C LYS A 182 -7.14 14.17 0.91
N LYS A 183 -7.65 15.02 1.78
CA LYS A 183 -6.93 15.49 2.95
C LYS A 183 -7.89 15.51 4.14
N ASP A 184 -7.58 14.71 5.13
CA ASP A 184 -8.34 14.63 6.37
C ASP A 184 -7.47 15.09 7.54
N HIS A 185 -8.10 15.73 8.51
CA HIS A 185 -7.49 16.14 9.78
C HIS A 185 -8.36 15.66 10.92
N GLU A 186 -7.77 14.87 11.81
CA GLU A 186 -8.38 14.51 13.07
C GLU A 186 -7.60 15.12 14.22
N ARG A 187 -8.30 15.73 15.16
CA ARG A 187 -7.72 16.35 16.35
C ARG A 187 -8.60 16.01 17.56
N MET A 188 -8.02 15.28 18.50
CA MET A 188 -8.60 15.06 19.84
C MET A 188 -7.79 15.84 20.88
N GLN A 189 -8.49 16.40 21.83
CA GLN A 189 -7.91 17.12 22.99
C GLN A 189 -8.42 16.51 24.27
#